data_b870db222e9450c71c768b1e9739d311
#
_entry.id   b870db222e9450c71c768b1e9739d311
#
_cell.length_a   1.000
_cell.length_b   1.000
_cell.length_c   1.000
_cell.angle_alpha   90.00
_cell.angle_beta   90.00
_cell.angle_gamma   90.00
#
_symmetry.space_group_name_H-M   'P 1'
#
loop_
_entity.id
_entity.type
_entity.pdbx_description
1 polymer ?
#
loop_
_entity_poly.entity_id
_entity_poly.type
_entity_poly.pdbx_seq_one_letter_code
_entity_poly.pdbx_strand_id
1 'polypeptide(L)'
;MRHMVMALVLAMPALAGSDEPVARVTTDSREYCGELAERLATMPGGREEAVRSIAEEGLRLCDNGHPRAGVAKLRRAIRAARNGE
;
A
#
# COMPACT_ATOMS: atom_id res chain seq x y z
N MET A 1 0.19 -13.74 -55.31
CA MET A 1 0.14 -13.66 -54.80
C MET A 1 0.12 -13.29 -53.81
N ARG A 2 0.06 -13.34 -53.56
CA ARG A 2 0.06 -13.09 -52.71
C ARG A 2 0.22 -12.74 -51.67
N HIS A 3 0.20 -12.65 -51.43
CA HIS A 3 0.36 -12.42 -50.55
C HIS A 3 0.46 -11.96 -49.57
N MET A 4 0.36 -11.82 -49.30
CA MET A 4 0.51 -11.52 -48.49
C MET A 4 0.56 -11.13 -47.50
N VAL A 5 0.46 -11.06 -47.18
CA VAL A 5 0.56 -10.83 -46.35
C VAL A 5 0.59 -10.49 -45.33
N MET A 6 0.63 -10.43 -44.83
CA MET A 6 0.72 -10.26 -43.88
C MET A 6 0.87 -9.74 -42.96
N ALA A 7 0.80 -9.58 -42.58
CA ALA A 7 1.00 -9.26 -41.72
C ALA A 7 1.00 -8.97 -40.74
N LEU A 8 0.96 -8.92 -40.37
CA LEU A 8 1.05 -8.74 -39.38
C LEU A 8 1.07 -8.36 -38.40
N VAL A 9 1.02 -8.25 -38.01
CA VAL A 9 1.10 -8.08 -37.08
C VAL A 9 1.21 -7.76 -36.10
N LEU A 10 1.23 -7.70 -35.77
CA LEU A 10 1.36 -7.54 -34.79
C LEU A 10 1.45 -7.05 -33.83
N ALA A 11 1.37 -6.85 -33.48
CA ALA A 11 1.49 -6.54 -32.58
C ALA A 11 1.47 -6.32 -31.57
N MET A 12 1.50 -6.22 -31.06
CA MET A 12 1.55 -6.12 -30.04
C MET A 12 1.57 -5.79 -29.10
N PRO A 13 1.56 -5.73 -28.68
CA PRO A 13 1.55 -5.53 -27.67
C PRO A 13 1.64 -5.08 -26.78
N ALA A 14 1.58 -4.88 -26.68
CA ALA A 14 1.71 -4.66 -25.78
C ALA A 14 1.73 -4.54 -24.91
N LEU A 15 1.69 -4.56 -24.78
CA LEU A 15 1.68 -4.59 -23.89
C LEU A 15 1.85 -4.24 -23.04
N ALA A 16 1.86 -4.16 -23.15
CA ALA A 16 2.09 -3.99 -22.36
C ALA A 16 2.09 -3.56 -21.54
N GLY A 17 1.90 -3.41 -21.36
CA GLY A 17 1.92 -3.16 -20.60
C GLY A 17 1.86 -2.97 -19.78
N SER A 18 1.89 -3.19 -19.54
CA SER A 18 1.80 -3.14 -18.69
C SER A 18 1.96 -3.10 -17.80
N ASP A 19 2.08 -3.23 -17.73
CA ASP A 19 2.22 -3.31 -16.78
C ASP A 19 2.40 -2.69 -15.91
N GLU A 20 2.34 -2.37 -15.78
CA GLU A 20 2.54 -1.90 -14.87
C GLU A 20 2.43 -1.78 -13.92
N PRO A 21 2.41 -2.01 -13.84
CA PRO A 21 2.23 -1.96 -12.76
C PRO A 21 2.54 -1.51 -11.78
N VAL A 22 2.62 -1.55 -12.21
CA VAL A 22 2.99 -1.18 -11.46
C VAL A 22 2.51 -0.40 -10.53
N ALA A 23 1.70 -0.21 -10.55
CA ALA A 23 1.07 0.52 -9.60
C ALA A 23 1.02 -0.10 -8.31
N ARG A 24 1.97 -0.75 -8.04
CA ARG A 24 2.00 -1.40 -6.84
C ARG A 24 2.34 -0.45 -5.74
N VAL A 25 1.63 -0.53 -4.65
CA VAL A 25 1.89 0.28 -3.48
C VAL A 25 3.14 -0.25 -2.82
N THR A 26 4.11 0.60 -2.62
CA THR A 26 5.32 0.19 -1.93
C THR A 26 5.07 0.19 -0.44
N THR A 27 5.86 -0.58 0.29
CA THR A 27 5.66 -0.74 1.72
C THR A 27 6.08 0.48 2.54
N ASP A 28 6.69 1.48 1.88
CA ASP A 28 7.09 2.69 2.57
C ASP A 28 6.44 3.90 1.95
N SER A 29 5.25 3.72 1.39
CA SER A 29 4.57 4.80 0.72
C SER A 29 3.47 5.38 1.60
N ARG A 30 3.05 6.58 1.24
CA ARG A 30 1.95 7.22 1.91
C ARG A 30 0.65 6.45 1.74
N GLU A 31 0.47 5.85 0.56
CA GLU A 31 -0.71 5.04 0.31
C GLU A 31 -0.75 3.84 1.25
N TYR A 32 0.40 3.25 1.48
CA TYR A 32 0.45 2.11 2.36
C TYR A 32 0.15 2.51 3.80
N CYS A 33 0.53 3.71 4.20
CA CYS A 33 0.14 4.23 5.50
C CYS A 33 -1.37 4.21 5.64
N GLY A 34 -2.06 4.65 4.60
CA GLY A 34 -3.52 4.65 4.63
C GLY A 34 -4.09 3.26 4.74
N GLU A 35 -3.51 2.30 4.03
CA GLU A 35 -4.00 0.93 4.10
C GLU A 35 -3.83 0.35 5.50
N LEU A 36 -2.70 0.62 6.11
CA LEU A 36 -2.47 0.12 7.46
C LEU A 36 -3.43 0.75 8.45
N ALA A 37 -3.70 2.04 8.29
CA ALA A 37 -4.64 2.73 9.16
C ALA A 37 -6.04 2.14 9.03
N GLU A 38 -6.45 1.83 7.81
CA GLU A 38 -7.75 1.24 7.59
C GLU A 38 -7.84 -0.15 8.21
N ARG A 39 -6.79 -0.92 8.04
CA ARG A 39 -6.76 -2.25 8.63
C ARG A 39 -6.90 -2.15 10.15
N LEU A 40 -6.17 -1.22 10.73
CA LEU A 40 -6.22 -1.04 12.17
C LEU A 40 -7.62 -0.64 12.64
N ALA A 41 -8.29 0.19 11.84
CA ALA A 41 -9.61 0.67 12.21
C ALA A 41 -10.64 -0.45 12.31
N THR A 42 -10.41 -1.58 11.63
CA THR A 42 -11.33 -2.71 11.68
C THR A 42 -11.00 -3.70 12.78
N MET A 43 -9.91 -3.49 13.50
CA MET A 43 -9.49 -4.41 14.53
C MET A 43 -10.08 -3.99 15.88
N PRO A 44 -10.60 -4.93 16.66
CA PRO A 44 -11.16 -4.56 17.97
C PRO A 44 -10.17 -3.85 18.86
N GLY A 45 -8.92 -4.29 18.89
CA GLY A 45 -7.91 -3.65 19.73
C GLY A 45 -7.47 -2.30 19.21
N GLY A 46 -7.90 -1.94 18.01
CA GLY A 46 -7.51 -0.67 17.43
C GLY A 46 -8.06 0.54 18.14
N ARG A 47 -9.06 0.34 19.00
CA ARG A 47 -9.66 1.44 19.74
C ARG A 47 -9.00 1.69 21.09
N GLU A 48 -8.11 0.81 21.48
CA GLU A 48 -7.39 1.00 22.72
C GLU A 48 -6.60 2.29 22.68
N GLU A 49 -6.61 2.99 23.78
CA GLU A 49 -5.97 4.28 23.85
C GLU A 49 -4.50 4.22 23.46
N ALA A 50 -3.78 3.25 23.98
CA ALA A 50 -2.35 3.14 23.68
C ALA A 50 -2.13 2.85 22.20
N VAL A 51 -2.99 2.02 21.60
CA VAL A 51 -2.87 1.69 20.19
C VAL A 51 -3.17 2.90 19.34
N ARG A 52 -4.23 3.64 19.70
CA ARG A 52 -4.59 4.84 18.95
C ARG A 52 -3.49 5.87 18.97
N SER A 53 -2.85 6.00 20.10
CA SER A 53 -1.77 6.96 20.23
C SER A 53 -0.62 6.64 19.29
N ILE A 54 -0.25 5.36 19.20
CA ILE A 54 0.80 4.94 18.28
C ILE A 54 0.37 5.20 16.85
N ALA A 55 -0.89 4.88 16.53
CA ALA A 55 -1.38 5.04 15.18
C ALA A 55 -1.40 6.50 14.75
N GLU A 56 -1.82 7.37 15.65
CA GLU A 56 -1.87 8.80 15.35
C GLU A 56 -0.49 9.34 15.06
N GLU A 57 0.47 8.91 15.84
CA GLU A 57 1.84 9.32 15.61
C GLU A 57 2.33 8.82 14.27
N GLY A 58 1.99 7.57 13.92
CA GLY A 58 2.37 7.02 12.64
C GLY A 58 1.77 7.80 11.48
N LEU A 59 0.49 8.14 11.58
CA LEU A 59 -0.16 8.90 10.52
C LEU A 59 0.44 10.28 10.39
N ARG A 60 0.78 10.90 11.49
CA ARG A 60 1.41 12.21 11.43
C ARG A 60 2.75 12.15 10.71
N LEU A 61 3.52 11.10 10.97
CA LEU A 61 4.78 10.93 10.27
C LEU A 61 4.56 10.75 8.77
N CYS A 62 3.56 9.96 8.40
CA CYS A 62 3.24 9.78 7.01
C CYS A 62 2.87 11.09 6.34
N ASP A 63 2.06 11.89 7.02
CA ASP A 63 1.60 13.16 6.48
C ASP A 63 2.72 14.18 6.35
N ASN A 64 3.72 14.05 7.19
CA ASN A 64 4.83 15.00 7.19
C ASN A 64 5.97 14.59 6.30
N GLY A 65 5.74 13.58 5.44
CA GLY A 65 6.77 13.21 4.49
C GLY A 65 7.72 12.15 5.00
N HIS A 66 7.35 11.43 6.05
CA HIS A 66 8.17 10.37 6.60
C HIS A 66 7.42 9.05 6.57
N PRO A 67 7.02 8.58 5.38
CA PRO A 67 6.16 7.38 5.32
C PRO A 67 6.85 6.13 5.84
N ARG A 68 8.15 6.05 5.70
CA ARG A 68 8.84 4.88 6.19
C ARG A 68 8.71 4.76 7.70
N ALA A 69 8.94 5.86 8.39
CA ALA A 69 8.80 5.87 9.84
C ALA A 69 7.35 5.70 10.24
N GLY A 70 6.44 6.30 9.48
CA GLY A 70 5.02 6.17 9.75
C GLY A 70 4.55 4.74 9.62
N VAL A 71 4.99 4.06 8.57
CA VAL A 71 4.63 2.66 8.37
C VAL A 71 5.13 1.80 9.54
N ALA A 72 6.33 2.07 10.00
CA ALA A 72 6.87 1.32 11.13
C ALA A 72 6.00 1.50 12.36
N LYS A 73 5.55 2.72 12.63
CA LYS A 73 4.68 2.98 13.75
C LYS A 73 3.32 2.29 13.60
N LEU A 74 2.76 2.36 12.40
CA LEU A 74 1.45 1.75 12.17
C LEU A 74 1.53 0.24 12.31
N ARG A 75 2.60 -0.37 11.87
CA ARG A 75 2.78 -1.81 12.05
C ARG A 75 2.88 -2.15 13.53
N ARG A 76 3.53 -1.30 14.28
CA ARG A 76 3.61 -1.50 15.72
C ARG A 76 2.22 -1.41 16.35
N ALA A 77 1.41 -0.45 15.92
CA ALA A 77 0.07 -0.32 16.42
C ALA A 77 -0.75 -1.57 16.12
N ILE A 78 -0.59 -2.11 14.92
CA ILE A 78 -1.32 -3.31 14.53
C ILE A 78 -0.93 -4.50 15.40
N ARG A 79 0.36 -4.65 15.67
CA ARG A 79 0.80 -5.73 16.51
C ARG A 79 0.23 -5.58 17.92
N ALA A 80 0.21 -4.36 18.44
CA ALA A 80 -0.34 -4.13 19.77
C ALA A 80 -1.82 -4.44 19.80
N ALA A 81 -2.54 -4.04 18.74
CA ALA A 81 -3.97 -4.30 18.67
C ALA A 81 -4.25 -5.80 18.61
N ARG A 82 -3.41 -6.52 17.84
CA ARG A 82 -3.59 -7.95 17.69
C ARG A 82 -3.34 -8.69 18.99
N ASN A 83 -2.44 -8.18 19.78
CA ASN A 83 -2.10 -8.81 21.05
C ASN A 83 -3.04 -8.41 22.18
N GLY A 84 -4.02 -7.58 21.88
CA GLY A 84 -4.99 -7.19 22.89
C GLY A 84 -4.47 -6.20 23.89
N GLU A 85 -3.46 -5.44 23.53
CA GLU A 85 -2.85 -4.50 24.46
C GLU A 85 -3.27 -3.10 24.28
#